data_349948c783efa5653d3727e435d81740
#
_entry.id   349948c783efa5653d3727e435d81740
#
_cell.length_a   1.000
_cell.length_b   1.000
_cell.length_c   1.000
_cell.angle_alpha   90.00
_cell.angle_beta   90.00
_cell.angle_gamma   90.00
#
_symmetry.space_group_name_H-M   'P 1'
#
loop_
_entity.id
_entity.type
_entity.pdbx_description
1 polymer ?
#
loop_
_entity_poly.entity_id
_entity_poly.type
_entity_poly.pdbx_seq_one_letter_code
_entity_poly.pdbx_strand_id
1 'polypeptide(L)'
;VGVLALAAGVAVLGVNTSQVLGGGTAYADSWEPVPTAASPADAAAARQACVEDETLTSGYRVERLRTRLVERRGDLVLVVLDEGSSPVMTLTCLVDLPPGGEATFVAGGGGGGARPAADAISDGGIYEQTTPGDELSVLDGLVGENVAAVTVHAQGGLTAQATVQDGHYAAWWPGRAMRRTTTPASPGTANNCEGECRTTHLVPTYTLDVTLRDGTVLRDVSGQPL
;
A
#
# COMPACT_ATOMS: atom_id res chain seq x y z
N VAL A 1 -6.86 19.32 49.16
CA VAL A 1 -5.75 19.16 48.22
C VAL A 1 -6.35 18.55 46.96
N GLY A 2 -6.66 19.45 45.97
CA GLY A 2 -7.25 19.00 44.71
C GLY A 2 -6.13 18.90 43.65
N VAL A 3 -6.11 17.79 42.99
CA VAL A 3 -5.22 17.55 41.83
C VAL A 3 -6.00 17.88 40.57
N LEU A 4 -5.60 18.95 39.87
CA LEU A 4 -6.06 19.28 38.52
C LEU A 4 -5.28 18.42 37.53
N ALA A 5 -5.98 17.56 36.80
CA ALA A 5 -5.44 16.86 35.61
C ALA A 5 -5.57 17.78 34.40
N LEU A 6 -4.45 18.26 33.87
CA LEU A 6 -4.38 18.96 32.58
C LEU A 6 -4.40 17.90 31.46
N ALA A 7 -5.49 17.86 30.71
CA ALA A 7 -5.56 17.13 29.45
C ALA A 7 -4.90 17.98 28.36
N ALA A 8 -3.73 17.57 27.87
CA ALA A 8 -3.09 18.16 26.70
C ALA A 8 -3.81 17.66 25.44
N GLY A 9 -4.68 18.49 24.88
CA GLY A 9 -5.27 18.24 23.57
C GLY A 9 -4.25 18.50 22.47
N VAL A 10 -3.89 17.50 21.70
CA VAL A 10 -3.13 17.65 20.46
C VAL A 10 -4.09 18.20 19.40
N ALA A 11 -3.98 19.47 19.08
CA ALA A 11 -4.67 20.06 17.93
C ALA A 11 -3.95 19.59 16.66
N VAL A 12 -4.54 18.66 15.95
CA VAL A 12 -4.15 18.32 14.58
C VAL A 12 -4.63 19.49 13.71
N LEU A 13 -3.70 20.35 13.30
CA LEU A 13 -3.97 21.34 12.27
C LEU A 13 -4.16 20.59 10.94
N GLY A 14 -5.41 20.38 10.54
CA GLY A 14 -5.78 19.87 9.25
C GLY A 14 -5.27 20.81 8.15
N VAL A 15 -4.18 20.45 7.50
CA VAL A 15 -3.76 21.09 6.25
C VAL A 15 -4.73 20.61 5.18
N ASN A 16 -5.57 21.51 4.70
CA ASN A 16 -6.53 21.26 3.62
C ASN A 16 -5.73 21.12 2.32
N THR A 17 -5.37 19.88 1.92
CA THR A 17 -4.54 19.56 0.77
C THR A 17 -5.31 19.59 -0.56
N SER A 18 -6.55 20.07 -0.59
CA SER A 18 -7.42 20.07 -1.76
C SER A 18 -6.96 20.94 -2.94
N GLN A 19 -5.81 21.62 -2.87
CA GLN A 19 -5.38 22.57 -3.91
C GLN A 19 -4.19 22.14 -4.77
N VAL A 20 -3.61 20.94 -4.59
CA VAL A 20 -2.40 20.54 -5.34
C VAL A 20 -2.67 19.53 -6.46
N LEU A 21 -3.84 18.92 -6.49
CA LEU A 21 -4.17 17.90 -7.50
C LEU A 21 -4.99 18.53 -8.63
N GLY A 22 -4.32 19.16 -9.59
CA GLY A 22 -4.91 19.54 -10.87
C GLY A 22 -5.20 18.30 -11.70
N GLY A 23 -6.46 17.90 -11.77
CA GLY A 23 -6.97 16.70 -12.44
C GLY A 23 -7.42 15.68 -11.40
N GLY A 24 -8.61 15.94 -10.78
CA GLY A 24 -9.18 15.04 -9.78
C GLY A 24 -9.43 13.68 -10.41
N THR A 25 -8.86 12.65 -9.81
CA THR A 25 -9.21 11.26 -10.10
C THR A 25 -10.47 10.94 -9.31
N ALA A 26 -11.38 10.12 -9.84
CA ALA A 26 -12.59 9.70 -9.13
C ALA A 26 -12.27 9.11 -7.75
N TYR A 27 -11.08 8.51 -7.60
CA TYR A 27 -10.60 7.93 -6.34
C TYR A 27 -9.92 8.94 -5.39
N ALA A 28 -9.39 10.05 -5.92
CA ALA A 28 -8.72 11.07 -5.11
C ALA A 28 -9.71 11.91 -4.28
N ASP A 29 -10.93 12.08 -4.77
CA ASP A 29 -11.92 12.96 -4.14
C ASP A 29 -12.39 12.45 -2.77
N SER A 30 -12.42 11.13 -2.57
CA SER A 30 -12.80 10.49 -1.30
C SER A 30 -11.60 9.99 -0.48
N TRP A 31 -10.36 10.13 -1.00
CA TRP A 31 -9.19 9.61 -0.33
C TRP A 31 -8.80 10.40 0.92
N GLU A 32 -8.44 9.66 1.96
CA GLU A 32 -7.96 10.22 3.23
C GLU A 32 -6.58 9.65 3.58
N PRO A 33 -5.64 10.49 4.13
CA PRO A 33 -4.29 10.07 4.47
C PRO A 33 -4.24 9.05 5.62
N VAL A 34 -5.27 9.03 6.46
CA VAL A 34 -5.39 8.12 7.61
C VAL A 34 -6.53 7.15 7.35
N PRO A 35 -6.28 5.83 7.40
CA PRO A 35 -7.31 4.84 7.16
C PRO A 35 -8.32 4.78 8.31
N THR A 36 -9.52 4.35 8.00
CA THR A 36 -10.54 3.96 8.96
C THR A 36 -10.75 2.44 8.95
N ALA A 37 -11.28 1.91 10.02
CA ALA A 37 -11.66 0.50 10.06
C ALA A 37 -12.85 0.26 9.12
N ALA A 38 -12.75 -0.75 8.25
CA ALA A 38 -13.90 -1.21 7.49
C ALA A 38 -14.90 -1.93 8.41
N SER A 39 -16.19 -1.81 8.11
CA SER A 39 -17.20 -2.61 8.81
C SER A 39 -17.01 -4.11 8.50
N PRO A 40 -17.47 -5.03 9.37
CA PRO A 40 -17.41 -6.47 9.06
C PRO A 40 -18.13 -6.84 7.76
N ALA A 41 -19.20 -6.13 7.39
CA ALA A 41 -19.91 -6.35 6.14
C ALA A 41 -19.08 -5.90 4.93
N ASP A 42 -18.46 -4.71 5.01
CA ASP A 42 -17.58 -4.20 3.94
C ASP A 42 -16.35 -5.09 3.76
N ALA A 43 -15.74 -5.53 4.87
CA ALA A 43 -14.62 -6.45 4.85
C ALA A 43 -14.97 -7.78 4.17
N ALA A 44 -16.16 -8.31 4.43
CA ALA A 44 -16.65 -9.54 3.79
C ALA A 44 -16.92 -9.34 2.30
N ALA A 45 -17.57 -8.23 1.92
CA ALA A 45 -17.86 -7.90 0.53
C ALA A 45 -16.58 -7.68 -0.29
N ALA A 46 -15.63 -6.91 0.26
CA ALA A 46 -14.34 -6.67 -0.38
C ALA A 46 -13.53 -7.96 -0.53
N ARG A 47 -13.50 -8.81 0.51
CA ARG A 47 -12.88 -10.13 0.42
C ARG A 47 -13.51 -10.99 -0.67
N GLN A 48 -14.84 -10.98 -0.78
CA GLN A 48 -15.56 -11.76 -1.78
C GLN A 48 -15.17 -11.31 -3.20
N ALA A 49 -15.21 -10.01 -3.50
CA ALA A 49 -14.78 -9.46 -4.79
C ALA A 49 -13.34 -9.83 -5.14
N CYS A 50 -12.44 -9.83 -4.13
CA CYS A 50 -11.04 -10.23 -4.29
C CYS A 50 -10.88 -11.70 -4.69
N VAL A 51 -11.60 -12.62 -4.05
CA VAL A 51 -11.45 -14.06 -4.29
C VAL A 51 -12.23 -14.56 -5.50
N GLU A 52 -13.19 -13.81 -6.01
CA GLU A 52 -13.93 -14.09 -7.23
C GLU A 52 -13.15 -13.73 -8.51
N ASP A 53 -12.10 -12.91 -8.41
CA ASP A 53 -11.24 -12.64 -9.55
C ASP A 53 -10.28 -13.82 -9.76
N GLU A 54 -10.59 -14.65 -10.76
CA GLU A 54 -9.82 -15.85 -11.10
C GLU A 54 -8.39 -15.52 -11.54
N THR A 55 -8.16 -14.33 -12.10
CA THR A 55 -6.81 -13.90 -12.53
C THR A 55 -5.92 -13.68 -11.32
N LEU A 56 -6.46 -13.02 -10.28
CA LEU A 56 -5.74 -12.77 -9.05
C LEU A 56 -5.50 -14.02 -8.23
N THR A 57 -6.49 -14.88 -8.15
CA THR A 57 -6.43 -16.10 -7.32
C THR A 57 -5.70 -17.25 -7.97
N SER A 58 -5.28 -17.08 -9.24
CA SER A 58 -4.46 -18.07 -9.94
C SER A 58 -3.16 -18.37 -9.17
N GLY A 59 -3.00 -19.60 -8.72
CA GLY A 59 -1.85 -20.03 -7.92
C GLY A 59 -2.06 -20.01 -6.40
N TYR A 60 -3.20 -19.51 -5.91
CA TYR A 60 -3.57 -19.54 -4.50
C TYR A 60 -4.59 -20.64 -4.20
N ARG A 61 -4.55 -21.14 -2.97
CA ARG A 61 -5.58 -22.01 -2.43
C ARG A 61 -6.61 -21.14 -1.72
N VAL A 62 -7.64 -20.72 -2.45
CA VAL A 62 -8.66 -19.77 -1.98
C VAL A 62 -9.26 -20.15 -0.61
N GLU A 63 -9.46 -21.45 -0.39
CA GLU A 63 -9.99 -21.99 0.87
C GLU A 63 -9.02 -21.81 2.07
N ARG A 64 -7.74 -21.54 1.82
CA ARG A 64 -6.72 -21.26 2.83
C ARG A 64 -6.51 -19.78 3.09
N LEU A 65 -6.93 -18.94 2.17
CA LEU A 65 -6.77 -17.49 2.32
C LEU A 65 -7.50 -16.99 3.57
N ARG A 66 -6.76 -16.32 4.43
CA ARG A 66 -7.27 -15.68 5.66
C ARG A 66 -7.05 -14.19 5.55
N THR A 67 -8.06 -13.42 5.92
CA THR A 67 -7.94 -11.96 6.01
C THR A 67 -6.98 -11.60 7.13
N ARG A 68 -5.97 -10.81 6.81
CA ARG A 68 -4.94 -10.32 7.74
C ARG A 68 -5.09 -8.85 8.06
N LEU A 69 -5.49 -8.08 7.05
CA LEU A 69 -5.62 -6.66 7.18
C LEU A 69 -6.80 -6.20 6.33
N VAL A 70 -7.57 -5.26 6.86
CA VAL A 70 -8.61 -4.54 6.11
C VAL A 70 -8.59 -3.09 6.55
N GLU A 71 -8.59 -2.17 5.58
CA GLU A 71 -8.75 -0.75 5.82
C GLU A 71 -9.72 -0.14 4.82
N ARG A 72 -10.29 1.02 5.18
CA ARG A 72 -11.14 1.82 4.29
C ARG A 72 -10.58 3.24 4.21
N ARG A 73 -10.59 3.80 2.99
CA ARG A 73 -10.35 5.23 2.72
C ARG A 73 -11.38 5.67 1.69
N GLY A 74 -12.31 6.55 2.11
CA GLY A 74 -13.43 6.92 1.26
C GLY A 74 -14.27 5.71 0.84
N ASP A 75 -14.48 5.57 -0.45
CA ASP A 75 -15.26 4.47 -1.03
C ASP A 75 -14.43 3.21 -1.31
N LEU A 76 -13.12 3.26 -1.13
CA LEU A 76 -12.25 2.13 -1.37
C LEU A 76 -11.90 1.34 -0.10
N VAL A 77 -11.97 0.02 -0.21
CA VAL A 77 -11.59 -0.95 0.83
C VAL A 77 -10.39 -1.75 0.35
N LEU A 78 -9.31 -1.72 1.12
CA LEU A 78 -8.12 -2.52 0.88
C LEU A 78 -8.14 -3.75 1.78
N VAL A 79 -7.88 -4.91 1.18
CA VAL A 79 -7.85 -6.21 1.86
C VAL A 79 -6.53 -6.90 1.58
N VAL A 80 -5.87 -7.40 2.62
CA VAL A 80 -4.72 -8.30 2.50
C VAL A 80 -5.10 -9.66 3.04
N LEU A 81 -4.89 -10.67 2.21
CA LEU A 81 -5.13 -12.08 2.51
C LEU A 81 -3.79 -12.84 2.52
N ASP A 82 -3.66 -13.89 3.32
CA ASP A 82 -2.56 -14.84 3.24
C ASP A 82 -3.00 -16.29 3.43
N GLU A 83 -2.17 -17.24 2.96
CA GLU A 83 -2.41 -18.68 3.12
C GLU A 83 -1.87 -19.24 4.46
N GLY A 84 -1.18 -18.44 5.27
CA GLY A 84 -0.48 -18.90 6.48
C GLY A 84 0.71 -19.82 6.18
N SER A 85 1.28 -19.73 4.97
CA SER A 85 2.42 -20.53 4.53
C SER A 85 3.78 -19.96 4.98
N SER A 86 4.86 -20.73 4.74
CA SER A 86 6.23 -20.24 4.84
C SER A 86 6.97 -20.69 3.57
N PRO A 87 7.44 -19.77 2.71
CA PRO A 87 7.30 -18.31 2.80
C PRO A 87 5.83 -17.87 2.83
N VAL A 88 5.60 -16.66 3.35
CA VAL A 88 4.25 -16.08 3.38
C VAL A 88 3.85 -15.72 1.95
N MET A 89 2.69 -16.20 1.53
CA MET A 89 2.09 -15.83 0.24
C MET A 89 0.90 -14.93 0.50
N THR A 90 0.95 -13.70 -0.01
CA THR A 90 -0.07 -12.67 0.17
C THR A 90 -0.83 -12.42 -1.13
N LEU A 91 -2.08 -12.08 -0.99
CA LEU A 91 -2.95 -11.55 -2.03
C LEU A 91 -3.54 -10.24 -1.53
N THR A 92 -3.28 -9.15 -2.23
CA THR A 92 -3.71 -7.80 -1.85
C THR A 92 -4.66 -7.27 -2.91
N CYS A 93 -5.79 -6.73 -2.46
CA CYS A 93 -6.85 -6.20 -3.32
C CYS A 93 -7.33 -4.84 -2.82
N LEU A 94 -7.49 -3.92 -3.74
CA LEU A 94 -8.24 -2.69 -3.55
C LEU A 94 -9.59 -2.82 -4.27
N VAL A 95 -10.67 -2.55 -3.56
CA VAL A 95 -12.04 -2.78 -4.01
C VAL A 95 -12.81 -1.48 -3.85
N ASP A 96 -13.46 -1.02 -4.92
CA ASP A 96 -14.44 0.06 -4.88
C ASP A 96 -15.75 -0.47 -4.27
N LEU A 97 -16.16 0.12 -3.17
CA LEU A 97 -17.34 -0.26 -2.40
C LEU A 97 -18.04 0.99 -1.85
N PRO A 98 -18.74 1.73 -2.71
CA PRO A 98 -19.52 2.89 -2.26
C PRO A 98 -20.64 2.47 -1.31
N PRO A 99 -21.13 3.36 -0.43
CA PRO A 99 -22.19 3.05 0.50
C PRO A 99 -23.44 2.49 -0.20
N GLY A 100 -23.81 1.24 0.09
CA GLY A 100 -24.95 0.54 -0.53
C GLY A 100 -24.72 0.11 -1.98
N GLY A 101 -23.51 0.24 -2.51
CA GLY A 101 -23.12 -0.23 -3.83
C GLY A 101 -22.63 -1.67 -3.85
N GLU A 102 -22.27 -2.14 -5.02
CA GLU A 102 -21.63 -3.43 -5.24
C GLU A 102 -20.11 -3.29 -5.15
N ALA A 103 -19.46 -4.33 -4.61
CA ALA A 103 -18.01 -4.39 -4.53
C ALA A 103 -17.40 -4.68 -5.90
N THR A 104 -16.48 -3.83 -6.37
CA THR A 104 -15.80 -3.98 -7.65
C THR A 104 -14.28 -3.95 -7.46
N PHE A 105 -13.57 -4.94 -8.00
CA PHE A 105 -12.11 -4.95 -7.97
C PHE A 105 -11.52 -3.78 -8.76
N VAL A 106 -10.54 -3.08 -8.19
CA VAL A 106 -9.85 -1.92 -8.79
C VAL A 106 -8.41 -2.23 -9.13
N ALA A 107 -7.65 -2.69 -8.13
CA ALA A 107 -6.23 -2.97 -8.29
C ALA A 107 -5.77 -4.00 -7.26
N GLY A 108 -4.67 -4.68 -7.53
CA GLY A 108 -4.06 -5.60 -6.60
C GLY A 108 -3.22 -6.64 -7.30
N GLY A 109 -2.73 -7.58 -6.52
CA GLY A 109 -1.91 -8.68 -7.02
C GLY A 109 -1.43 -9.57 -5.89
N GLY A 110 -0.59 -10.52 -6.26
CA GLY A 110 -0.01 -11.46 -5.33
C GLY A 110 1.48 -11.25 -5.14
N GLY A 111 1.94 -11.51 -3.95
CA GLY A 111 3.34 -11.48 -3.61
C GLY A 111 3.68 -12.51 -2.54
N GLY A 112 4.91 -12.48 -2.08
CA GLY A 112 5.29 -13.34 -0.98
C GLY A 112 6.74 -13.14 -0.57
N GLY A 113 7.05 -13.56 0.64
CA GLY A 113 8.40 -13.40 1.14
C GLY A 113 8.63 -14.06 2.49
N ALA A 114 9.86 -14.04 2.93
CA ALA A 114 10.21 -14.42 4.29
C ALA A 114 9.74 -13.34 5.27
N ARG A 115 9.36 -13.73 6.48
CA ARG A 115 9.10 -12.74 7.54
C ARG A 115 10.37 -11.96 7.84
N PRO A 116 10.28 -10.62 7.91
CA PRO A 116 11.43 -9.78 8.21
C PRO A 116 11.91 -9.96 9.66
N ALA A 117 13.11 -9.45 9.96
CA ALA A 117 13.59 -9.33 11.33
C ALA A 117 12.66 -8.45 12.18
N ALA A 118 12.77 -8.53 13.51
CA ALA A 118 11.84 -7.89 14.44
C ALA A 118 11.63 -6.38 14.18
N ASP A 119 12.70 -5.66 13.83
CA ASP A 119 12.71 -4.20 13.62
C ASP A 119 12.65 -3.79 12.13
N ALA A 120 12.37 -4.75 11.25
CA ALA A 120 12.41 -4.53 9.81
C ALA A 120 11.04 -4.70 9.14
N ILE A 121 10.95 -4.22 7.93
CA ILE A 121 9.85 -4.49 7.00
C ILE A 121 10.38 -5.24 5.77
N SER A 122 9.51 -5.92 5.06
CA SER A 122 9.78 -6.41 3.70
C SER A 122 8.72 -5.89 2.76
N ASP A 123 9.13 -5.50 1.56
CA ASP A 123 8.19 -5.14 0.52
C ASP A 123 7.49 -6.41 0.02
N GLY A 124 6.17 -6.37 -0.05
CA GLY A 124 5.34 -7.45 -0.60
C GLY A 124 5.08 -7.24 -2.07
N GLY A 125 4.56 -6.06 -2.41
CA GLY A 125 4.27 -5.69 -3.77
C GLY A 125 3.85 -4.24 -3.90
N ILE A 126 3.98 -3.72 -5.13
CA ILE A 126 3.39 -2.47 -5.54
C ILE A 126 2.52 -2.70 -6.76
N TYR A 127 1.29 -2.29 -6.69
CA TYR A 127 0.30 -2.45 -7.76
C TYR A 127 -0.19 -1.07 -8.16
N GLU A 128 -0.25 -0.79 -9.46
CA GLU A 128 -0.67 0.51 -9.97
C GLU A 128 -1.86 0.36 -10.92
N GLN A 129 -2.90 1.15 -10.69
CA GLN A 129 -3.86 1.52 -11.71
C GLN A 129 -3.32 2.74 -12.45
N THR A 130 -3.17 2.63 -13.77
CA THR A 130 -2.50 3.66 -14.58
C THR A 130 -3.42 4.31 -15.62
N THR A 131 -4.73 4.17 -15.48
CA THR A 131 -5.69 4.87 -16.34
C THR A 131 -5.52 6.38 -16.14
N PRO A 132 -5.27 7.17 -17.20
CA PRO A 132 -5.11 8.61 -17.07
C PRO A 132 -6.31 9.25 -16.38
N GLY A 133 -6.02 10.01 -15.31
CA GLY A 133 -7.05 10.63 -14.47
C GLY A 133 -7.54 9.77 -13.31
N ASP A 134 -7.18 8.49 -13.28
CA ASP A 134 -7.54 7.55 -12.20
C ASP A 134 -6.32 6.76 -11.71
N GLU A 135 -5.14 7.41 -11.74
CA GLU A 135 -3.93 6.77 -11.24
C GLU A 135 -4.01 6.58 -9.72
N LEU A 136 -3.71 5.38 -9.29
CA LEU A 136 -3.52 5.06 -7.89
C LEU A 136 -2.45 3.99 -7.71
N SER A 137 -1.91 3.92 -6.51
CA SER A 137 -0.92 2.92 -6.12
C SER A 137 -1.33 2.23 -4.84
N VAL A 138 -1.13 0.93 -4.80
CA VAL A 138 -1.33 0.06 -3.64
C VAL A 138 0.02 -0.52 -3.25
N LEU A 139 0.39 -0.42 -2.00
CA LEU A 139 1.59 -0.99 -1.40
C LEU A 139 1.19 -1.96 -0.30
N ASP A 140 1.79 -3.12 -0.26
CA ASP A 140 1.71 -4.05 0.86
C ASP A 140 3.07 -4.63 1.22
N GLY A 141 3.14 -5.28 2.36
CA GLY A 141 4.33 -5.98 2.80
C GLY A 141 4.18 -6.60 4.19
N LEU A 142 5.28 -7.17 4.66
CA LEU A 142 5.36 -7.79 5.97
C LEU A 142 6.11 -6.87 6.94
N VAL A 143 5.73 -6.92 8.22
CA VAL A 143 6.41 -6.20 9.29
C VAL A 143 6.93 -7.17 10.35
N GLY A 144 8.07 -6.83 10.94
CA GLY A 144 8.60 -7.46 12.13
C GLY A 144 7.77 -7.12 13.38
N GLU A 145 7.94 -7.89 14.44
CA GLU A 145 7.12 -7.79 15.66
C GLU A 145 7.25 -6.45 16.40
N ASN A 146 8.37 -5.75 16.24
CA ASN A 146 8.62 -4.46 16.88
C ASN A 146 8.14 -3.27 16.06
N VAL A 147 7.65 -3.46 14.84
CA VAL A 147 7.10 -2.36 14.03
C VAL A 147 5.72 -1.97 14.56
N ALA A 148 5.55 -0.69 14.85
CA ALA A 148 4.31 -0.12 15.36
C ALA A 148 3.51 0.61 14.27
N ALA A 149 4.20 1.32 13.35
CA ALA A 149 3.57 2.07 12.28
C ALA A 149 4.48 2.17 11.06
N VAL A 150 3.87 2.37 9.89
CA VAL A 150 4.53 2.67 8.63
C VAL A 150 3.85 3.88 8.01
N THR A 151 4.64 4.86 7.57
CA THR A 151 4.15 6.05 6.89
C THR A 151 4.76 6.10 5.49
N VAL A 152 3.92 6.24 4.49
CA VAL A 152 4.33 6.41 3.09
C VAL A 152 4.47 7.89 2.80
N HIS A 153 5.60 8.30 2.24
CA HIS A 153 5.84 9.64 1.69
C HIS A 153 5.91 9.53 0.17
N ALA A 154 4.83 9.88 -0.49
CA ALA A 154 4.69 9.76 -1.94
C ALA A 154 5.03 11.07 -2.65
N GLN A 155 5.13 11.01 -3.98
CA GLN A 155 5.43 12.17 -4.83
C GLN A 155 4.40 13.29 -4.63
N GLY A 156 4.83 14.55 -4.76
CA GLY A 156 3.97 15.71 -4.58
C GLY A 156 3.75 16.11 -3.12
N GLY A 157 4.47 15.49 -2.17
CA GLY A 157 4.34 15.77 -0.74
C GLY A 157 3.15 15.08 -0.08
N LEU A 158 2.54 14.13 -0.78
CA LEU A 158 1.46 13.33 -0.23
C LEU A 158 2.01 12.37 0.84
N THR A 159 1.30 12.24 1.95
CA THR A 159 1.65 11.31 3.03
C THR A 159 0.46 10.42 3.33
N ALA A 160 0.68 9.11 3.38
CA ALA A 160 -0.33 8.12 3.74
C ALA A 160 0.15 7.28 4.95
N GLN A 161 -0.69 7.17 5.96
CA GLN A 161 -0.44 6.26 7.06
C GLN A 161 -0.86 4.84 6.64
N ALA A 162 0.04 3.89 6.65
CA ALA A 162 -0.31 2.50 6.38
C ALA A 162 -1.03 1.87 7.58
N THR A 163 -1.96 0.97 7.30
CA THR A 163 -2.48 0.06 8.33
C THR A 163 -1.44 -1.01 8.61
N VAL A 164 -1.15 -1.25 9.89
CA VAL A 164 -0.27 -2.33 10.37
C VAL A 164 -1.12 -3.29 11.21
N GLN A 165 -1.27 -4.53 10.76
CA GLN A 165 -2.09 -5.54 11.41
C GLN A 165 -1.57 -6.96 11.11
N ASP A 166 -1.56 -7.84 12.10
CA ASP A 166 -1.25 -9.27 11.98
C ASP A 166 0.07 -9.58 11.23
N GLY A 167 1.09 -8.72 11.42
CA GLY A 167 2.39 -8.87 10.78
C GLY A 167 2.44 -8.42 9.31
N HIS A 168 1.43 -7.70 8.87
CA HIS A 168 1.33 -7.08 7.54
C HIS A 168 1.22 -5.56 7.66
N TYR A 169 1.62 -4.85 6.62
CA TYR A 169 1.26 -3.45 6.43
C TYR A 169 0.73 -3.25 5.02
N ALA A 170 -0.17 -2.31 4.86
CA ALA A 170 -0.65 -1.92 3.56
C ALA A 170 -1.12 -0.46 3.55
N ALA A 171 -1.02 0.17 2.40
CA ALA A 171 -1.54 1.51 2.13
C ALA A 171 -1.91 1.63 0.66
N TRP A 172 -2.77 2.58 0.35
CA TRP A 172 -2.97 3.03 -1.01
C TRP A 172 -3.08 4.56 -1.05
N TRP A 173 -2.74 5.15 -2.20
CA TRP A 173 -2.81 6.60 -2.41
C TRP A 173 -3.06 6.92 -3.88
N PRO A 174 -3.66 8.08 -4.20
CA PRO A 174 -3.80 8.55 -5.56
C PRO A 174 -2.44 8.93 -6.15
N GLY A 175 -2.25 8.62 -7.42
CA GLY A 175 -1.01 8.86 -8.15
C GLY A 175 -0.10 7.63 -8.23
N ARG A 176 1.02 7.80 -8.92
CA ARG A 176 1.94 6.71 -9.27
C ARG A 176 3.03 6.54 -8.22
N ALA A 177 3.30 5.30 -7.86
CA ALA A 177 4.41 4.90 -6.99
C ALA A 177 5.72 4.70 -7.75
N MET A 178 5.63 4.40 -9.04
CA MET A 178 6.81 4.04 -9.85
C MET A 178 7.01 5.01 -11.00
N ARG A 179 8.27 5.38 -11.24
CA ARG A 179 8.68 6.19 -12.37
C ARG A 179 9.60 5.39 -13.28
N ARG A 180 9.36 5.47 -14.59
CA ARG A 180 10.24 4.89 -15.59
C ARG A 180 11.46 5.80 -15.80
N THR A 181 12.66 5.22 -15.61
CA THR A 181 13.93 5.89 -15.84
C THR A 181 14.72 5.10 -16.89
N THR A 182 15.30 5.79 -17.85
CA THR A 182 16.09 5.18 -18.91
C THR A 182 17.55 5.59 -18.75
N THR A 183 18.43 4.62 -18.61
CA THR A 183 19.88 4.83 -18.51
C THR A 183 20.61 4.17 -19.68
N PRO A 184 21.82 4.63 -20.05
CA PRO A 184 22.66 3.89 -20.99
C PRO A 184 22.87 2.45 -20.48
N ALA A 185 22.77 1.48 -21.36
CA ALA A 185 23.04 0.09 -20.99
C ALA A 185 24.53 -0.10 -20.71
N SER A 186 24.85 -0.92 -19.71
CA SER A 186 26.25 -1.29 -19.43
C SER A 186 26.84 -2.11 -20.58
N PRO A 187 28.11 -1.92 -20.92
CA PRO A 187 28.78 -2.73 -21.93
C PRO A 187 28.64 -4.22 -21.61
N GLY A 188 28.15 -5.01 -22.54
CA GLY A 188 28.00 -6.47 -22.40
C GLY A 188 26.62 -6.96 -21.97
N THR A 189 25.69 -6.09 -21.59
CA THR A 189 24.31 -6.48 -21.23
C THR A 189 23.32 -6.42 -22.38
N ALA A 190 23.67 -5.79 -23.49
CA ALA A 190 22.80 -5.64 -24.65
C ALA A 190 23.23 -6.61 -25.76
N ASN A 191 22.68 -7.80 -25.77
CA ASN A 191 22.77 -8.69 -26.92
C ASN A 191 21.89 -8.12 -28.05
N ASN A 192 22.51 -7.78 -29.20
CA ASN A 192 21.87 -7.35 -30.44
C ASN A 192 21.32 -5.90 -30.48
N CYS A 193 21.99 -4.95 -29.86
CA CYS A 193 21.61 -3.56 -29.94
C CYS A 193 22.49 -2.86 -30.98
N GLU A 194 21.92 -2.39 -32.12
CA GLU A 194 22.60 -1.51 -33.07
C GLU A 194 22.42 -0.05 -32.63
N GLY A 195 23.47 0.58 -32.10
CA GLY A 195 23.46 1.97 -31.63
C GLY A 195 23.59 2.13 -30.14
N GLU A 196 23.11 3.26 -29.58
CA GLU A 196 23.09 3.49 -28.13
C GLU A 196 22.04 2.62 -27.44
N CYS A 197 22.50 1.57 -26.80
CA CYS A 197 21.64 0.70 -25.99
C CYS A 197 21.22 1.41 -24.71
N ARG A 198 19.94 1.38 -24.41
CA ARG A 198 19.36 1.97 -23.19
C ARG A 198 18.55 0.93 -22.45
N THR A 199 18.72 0.92 -21.13
CA THR A 199 17.93 0.05 -20.23
C THR A 199 16.90 0.91 -19.51
N THR A 200 15.66 0.45 -19.49
CA THR A 200 14.58 1.12 -18.76
C THR A 200 14.36 0.41 -17.44
N HIS A 201 14.38 1.17 -16.36
CA HIS A 201 14.14 0.71 -14.99
C HIS A 201 12.90 1.40 -14.41
N LEU A 202 12.17 0.69 -13.57
CA LEU A 202 11.17 1.29 -12.69
C LEU A 202 11.87 1.69 -11.39
N VAL A 203 11.65 2.93 -10.97
CA VAL A 203 12.24 3.49 -9.75
C VAL A 203 11.11 3.98 -8.85
N PRO A 204 11.08 3.59 -7.57
CA PRO A 204 10.10 4.10 -6.61
C PRO A 204 10.14 5.63 -6.54
N THR A 205 8.98 6.24 -6.40
CA THR A 205 8.79 7.68 -6.19
C THR A 205 8.25 7.97 -4.79
N TYR A 206 8.38 7.02 -3.90
CA TYR A 206 7.98 7.10 -2.50
C TYR A 206 9.12 6.63 -1.59
N THR A 207 9.05 7.02 -0.34
CA THR A 207 9.86 6.48 0.76
C THR A 207 8.96 6.11 1.93
N LEU A 208 9.50 5.33 2.87
CA LEU A 208 8.77 4.87 4.04
C LEU A 208 9.48 5.34 5.32
N ASP A 209 8.72 5.86 6.27
CA ASP A 209 9.14 5.98 7.65
C ASP A 209 8.56 4.83 8.45
N VAL A 210 9.41 4.09 9.15
CA VAL A 210 9.03 2.94 9.98
C VAL A 210 9.21 3.31 11.45
N THR A 211 8.12 3.32 12.20
CA THR A 211 8.14 3.58 13.64
C THR A 211 8.11 2.28 14.42
N LEU A 212 9.09 2.09 15.31
CA LEU A 212 9.16 0.94 16.19
C LEU A 212 8.35 1.17 17.48
N ARG A 213 8.03 0.11 18.19
CA ARG A 213 7.24 0.14 19.44
C ARG A 213 7.93 0.90 20.57
N ASP A 214 9.26 1.05 20.54
CA ASP A 214 10.05 1.83 21.48
C ASP A 214 10.09 3.33 21.13
N GLY A 215 9.45 3.74 20.03
CA GLY A 215 9.41 5.11 19.54
C GLY A 215 10.53 5.47 18.57
N THR A 216 11.46 4.56 18.27
CA THR A 216 12.50 4.77 17.25
C THR A 216 11.84 4.91 15.87
N VAL A 217 12.30 5.88 15.07
CA VAL A 217 11.83 6.09 13.71
C VAL A 217 12.98 5.87 12.73
N LEU A 218 12.83 4.86 11.88
CA LEU A 218 13.70 4.61 10.72
C LEU A 218 13.14 5.40 9.55
N ARG A 219 13.93 6.34 9.01
CA ARG A 219 13.47 7.27 7.97
C ARG A 219 13.97 6.87 6.60
N ASP A 220 13.20 7.28 5.59
CA ASP A 220 13.58 7.15 4.17
C ASP A 220 13.98 5.71 3.81
N VAL A 221 13.32 4.74 4.42
CA VAL A 221 13.46 3.34 4.02
C VAL A 221 12.95 3.25 2.59
N SER A 222 13.85 3.02 1.66
CA SER A 222 13.47 2.85 0.25
C SER A 222 12.88 1.47 0.06
N GLY A 223 11.71 1.42 -0.55
CA GLY A 223 11.20 0.18 -1.12
C GLY A 223 12.24 -0.35 -2.11
N GLN A 224 12.81 -1.53 -1.85
CA GLN A 224 13.71 -2.16 -2.80
C GLN A 224 12.82 -2.79 -3.89
N PRO A 225 13.03 -2.49 -5.18
CA PRO A 225 12.40 -3.29 -6.22
C PRO A 225 12.95 -4.71 -6.13
N LEU A 226 12.04 -5.68 -6.11
CA LEU A 226 12.37 -7.10 -6.25
C LEU A 226 13.00 -7.40 -7.60
#